data_ed017ee8b991f69bf457771d18aaf945
#
_entry.id   ed017ee8b991f69bf457771d18aaf945
#
_cell.length_a   1.000
_cell.length_b   1.000
_cell.length_c   1.000
_cell.angle_alpha   90.00
_cell.angle_beta   90.00
_cell.angle_gamma   90.00
#
_symmetry.space_group_name_H-M   'P 1'
#
loop_
_entity.id
_entity.type
_entity.pdbx_description
1 polymer ?
#
loop_
_entity_poly.entity_id
_entity_poly.type
_entity_poly.pdbx_seq_one_letter_code
_entity_poly.pdbx_strand_id
1 'polypeptide(L)'
;LNPHDYYFTLKKLRDWDFVQQKLDENEKYDLNSTMIFHGIGDRGGAPKEASVAFVEQEINKNKDSDVQVLASGADDLFRDLNAQLTPEQKAKLPRWETELVMQNHGVGGYTSRAVGKRWNRRCQELADMAERSGVVADYLGTAHYNKEAMELNWKRTIAHQFHDDLPGTSVQRAYRRSWNDYGMAMNGFAGELTQAAGSVGSLLKTDFCAGTPVTVFNSLEVARTDAVTLELPHWPKACARVYDPKGREVKSQVNRYENGTAELVFVATVPALGFAVYDVRPSDVPCRLRGSLSISGENQMENQKYIVRLN
;
A
#
# COMPACT_ATOMS: atom_id res chain seq x y z
N LEU A 1 13.66 -21.36 2.08
CA LEU A 1 14.27 -21.33 3.42
C LEU A 1 13.29 -21.98 4.40
N ASN A 2 13.68 -23.11 4.98
CA ASN A 2 12.86 -23.78 5.97
C ASN A 2 13.03 -23.03 7.32
N PRO A 3 11.97 -22.48 7.96
CA PRO A 3 12.08 -21.74 9.21
C PRO A 3 12.69 -22.56 10.36
N HIS A 4 12.69 -23.88 10.27
CA HIS A 4 13.38 -24.73 11.23
C HIS A 4 14.92 -24.62 11.18
N ASP A 5 15.49 -24.05 10.13
CA ASP A 5 16.94 -23.86 10.03
C ASP A 5 17.46 -22.79 11.01
N TYR A 6 16.59 -21.90 11.45
CA TYR A 6 16.88 -20.83 12.43
C TYR A 6 17.26 -21.35 13.83
N TYR A 7 16.63 -22.43 14.28
CA TYR A 7 16.79 -22.93 15.64
C TYR A 7 17.89 -23.96 15.81
N PHE A 8 18.38 -24.57 14.72
CA PHE A 8 19.22 -25.75 14.75
C PHE A 8 20.59 -25.56 14.11
N THR A 9 21.03 -24.33 13.93
CA THR A 9 22.21 -23.98 13.14
C THR A 9 23.48 -24.68 13.60
N LEU A 10 23.72 -24.77 14.92
CA LEU A 10 24.89 -25.49 15.45
C LEU A 10 24.85 -26.99 15.18
N LYS A 11 23.68 -27.63 15.27
CA LYS A 11 23.54 -29.05 14.97
C LYS A 11 23.76 -29.33 13.48
N LYS A 12 23.27 -28.45 12.60
CA LYS A 12 23.40 -28.57 11.15
C LYS A 12 24.79 -28.19 10.64
N LEU A 13 25.48 -27.22 11.27
CA LEU A 13 26.87 -26.91 10.96
C LEU A 13 27.82 -28.03 11.33
N ARG A 14 27.48 -28.87 12.32
CA ARG A 14 28.22 -30.08 12.68
C ARG A 14 27.89 -31.29 11.80
N ASP A 15 26.86 -31.16 10.98
CA ASP A 15 26.40 -32.18 10.05
C ASP A 15 26.93 -31.89 8.65
N TRP A 16 28.11 -32.43 8.39
CA TRP A 16 28.76 -32.29 7.07
C TRP A 16 27.94 -32.89 5.93
N ASP A 17 27.12 -33.90 6.20
CA ASP A 17 26.21 -34.47 5.18
C ASP A 17 25.19 -33.41 4.71
N PHE A 18 24.72 -32.58 5.65
CA PHE A 18 23.83 -31.46 5.30
C PHE A 18 24.55 -30.38 4.47
N VAL A 19 25.81 -30.05 4.82
CA VAL A 19 26.63 -29.10 4.04
C VAL A 19 26.86 -29.63 2.63
N GLN A 20 27.27 -30.91 2.52
CA GLN A 20 27.49 -31.57 1.22
C GLN A 20 26.21 -31.59 0.38
N GLN A 21 25.07 -31.98 0.97
CA GLN A 21 23.79 -31.93 0.26
C GLN A 21 23.50 -30.53 -0.32
N LYS A 22 23.80 -29.47 0.40
CA LYS A 22 23.60 -28.09 -0.10
C LYS A 22 24.55 -27.73 -1.23
N LEU A 23 25.77 -28.21 -1.19
CA LEU A 23 26.72 -28.04 -2.30
C LEU A 23 26.27 -28.81 -3.52
N ASP A 24 25.88 -30.08 -3.37
CA ASP A 24 25.37 -30.93 -4.46
C ASP A 24 24.11 -30.35 -5.12
N GLU A 25 23.20 -29.77 -4.30
CA GLU A 25 22.02 -29.06 -4.82
C GLU A 25 22.40 -27.84 -5.69
N ASN A 26 23.49 -27.16 -5.38
CA ASN A 26 23.96 -25.99 -6.10
C ASN A 26 24.82 -26.36 -7.33
N GLU A 27 25.53 -27.49 -7.32
CA GLU A 27 26.37 -27.95 -8.42
C GLU A 27 25.62 -28.07 -9.75
N LYS A 28 24.34 -28.49 -9.71
CA LYS A 28 23.48 -28.53 -10.91
C LYS A 28 23.28 -27.19 -11.61
N TYR A 29 23.64 -26.11 -10.96
CA TYR A 29 23.65 -24.74 -11.50
C TYR A 29 25.04 -24.17 -11.72
N ASP A 30 26.05 -25.03 -11.71
CA ASP A 30 27.48 -24.65 -11.77
C ASP A 30 27.92 -23.75 -10.59
N LEU A 31 27.26 -23.88 -9.42
CA LEU A 31 27.59 -23.17 -8.18
C LEU A 31 28.34 -24.09 -7.22
N ASN A 32 29.48 -23.63 -6.76
CA ASN A 32 30.36 -24.34 -5.84
C ASN A 32 30.32 -23.77 -4.41
N SER A 33 29.37 -22.97 -4.09
CA SER A 33 29.27 -22.26 -2.82
C SER A 33 27.86 -22.34 -2.23
N THR A 34 27.77 -22.33 -0.91
CA THR A 34 26.51 -22.21 -0.19
C THR A 34 26.69 -21.35 1.04
N MET A 35 25.59 -20.84 1.60
CA MET A 35 25.59 -20.05 2.82
C MET A 35 24.74 -20.72 3.90
N ILE A 36 25.31 -20.81 5.10
CA ILE A 36 24.63 -21.33 6.27
C ILE A 36 24.66 -20.28 7.37
N PHE A 37 23.48 -19.88 7.81
CA PHE A 37 23.36 -18.93 8.92
C PHE A 37 23.66 -19.62 10.26
N HIS A 38 24.37 -18.94 11.15
CA HIS A 38 24.56 -19.37 12.52
C HIS A 38 24.18 -18.27 13.51
N GLY A 39 23.80 -18.66 14.73
CA GLY A 39 23.36 -17.73 15.76
C GLY A 39 21.99 -18.09 16.34
N ILE A 40 21.39 -17.14 17.04
CA ILE A 40 20.07 -17.32 17.66
C ILE A 40 19.03 -16.51 16.89
N GLY A 41 18.09 -17.22 16.27
CA GLY A 41 16.93 -16.61 15.63
C GLY A 41 15.73 -16.49 16.56
N ASP A 42 14.75 -15.71 16.17
CA ASP A 42 13.38 -15.61 16.73
C ASP A 42 13.27 -15.08 18.18
N ARG A 43 14.35 -14.90 18.89
CA ARG A 43 14.36 -14.40 20.28
C ARG A 43 15.20 -13.15 20.46
N GLY A 44 15.76 -12.65 19.39
CA GLY A 44 16.76 -11.58 19.43
C GLY A 44 17.96 -11.98 20.27
N GLY A 45 19.10 -12.18 19.67
CA GLY A 45 20.31 -12.54 20.37
C GLY A 45 21.49 -12.65 19.44
N ALA A 46 22.69 -12.53 20.01
CA ALA A 46 23.93 -12.76 19.31
C ALA A 46 24.26 -14.27 19.28
N PRO A 47 25.13 -14.71 18.35
CA PRO A 47 25.72 -16.04 18.41
C PRO A 47 26.35 -16.30 19.78
N LYS A 48 26.23 -17.51 20.32
CA LYS A 48 26.93 -17.92 21.55
C LYS A 48 28.42 -18.12 21.28
N GLU A 49 29.25 -17.88 22.27
CA GLU A 49 30.70 -18.13 22.18
C GLU A 49 31.04 -19.51 21.61
N ALA A 50 30.31 -20.56 22.05
CA ALA A 50 30.48 -21.90 21.51
C ALA A 50 30.14 -22.02 20.00
N SER A 51 29.27 -21.21 19.48
CA SER A 51 28.97 -21.17 18.04
C SER A 51 30.07 -20.50 17.26
N VAL A 52 30.60 -19.39 17.78
CA VAL A 52 31.70 -18.66 17.16
C VAL A 52 32.95 -19.53 17.17
N ALA A 53 33.31 -20.08 18.33
CA ALA A 53 34.49 -20.97 18.47
C ALA A 53 34.41 -22.20 17.54
N PHE A 54 33.20 -22.77 17.36
CA PHE A 54 33.01 -23.86 16.41
C PHE A 54 33.25 -23.43 14.94
N VAL A 55 32.74 -22.28 14.55
CA VAL A 55 32.96 -21.75 13.18
C VAL A 55 34.45 -21.46 12.97
N GLU A 56 35.15 -20.85 13.95
CA GLU A 56 36.58 -20.60 13.88
C GLU A 56 37.39 -21.90 13.74
N GLN A 57 37.00 -22.95 14.49
CA GLN A 57 37.63 -24.27 14.37
C GLN A 57 37.44 -24.87 12.97
N GLU A 58 36.21 -24.78 12.40
CA GLU A 58 35.97 -25.31 11.07
C GLU A 58 36.68 -24.50 9.97
N ILE A 59 36.81 -23.17 10.11
CA ILE A 59 37.65 -22.34 9.23
C ILE A 59 39.10 -22.84 9.24
N ASN A 60 39.65 -23.01 10.40
CA ASN A 60 41.07 -23.46 10.55
C ASN A 60 41.28 -24.88 10.03
N LYS A 61 40.39 -25.82 10.36
CA LYS A 61 40.45 -27.22 9.99
C LYS A 61 40.35 -27.45 8.48
N ASN A 62 39.53 -26.64 7.80
CA ASN A 62 39.24 -26.81 6.38
C ASN A 62 39.98 -25.79 5.47
N LYS A 63 41.02 -25.15 6.02
CA LYS A 63 41.77 -24.11 5.30
C LYS A 63 42.38 -24.59 3.99
N ASP A 64 42.86 -25.84 3.97
CA ASP A 64 43.56 -26.45 2.86
C ASP A 64 42.75 -27.64 2.27
N SER A 65 41.47 -27.74 2.57
CA SER A 65 40.57 -28.79 2.07
C SER A 65 39.84 -28.34 0.80
N ASP A 66 39.24 -29.31 0.08
CA ASP A 66 38.46 -29.07 -1.12
C ASP A 66 37.25 -28.19 -0.83
N VAL A 67 36.72 -28.24 0.40
CA VAL A 67 35.62 -27.38 0.87
C VAL A 67 36.18 -26.45 1.95
N GLN A 68 36.23 -25.17 1.67
CA GLN A 68 36.64 -24.14 2.59
C GLN A 68 35.45 -23.54 3.34
N VAL A 69 35.68 -23.23 4.61
CA VAL A 69 34.71 -22.51 5.44
C VAL A 69 35.17 -21.07 5.63
N LEU A 70 34.32 -20.12 5.37
CA LEU A 70 34.60 -18.69 5.48
C LEU A 70 33.54 -18.02 6.37
N ALA A 71 33.97 -17.09 7.22
CA ALA A 71 33.05 -16.17 7.87
C ALA A 71 32.71 -15.03 6.89
N SER A 72 31.44 -14.73 6.70
CA SER A 72 31.02 -13.73 5.73
C SER A 72 29.77 -12.96 6.17
N GLY A 73 29.54 -11.81 5.57
CA GLY A 73 28.29 -11.07 5.66
C GLY A 73 27.17 -11.72 4.85
N ALA A 74 25.93 -11.33 5.13
CA ALA A 74 24.75 -11.92 4.48
C ALA A 74 24.70 -11.71 2.95
N ASP A 75 25.35 -10.68 2.43
CA ASP A 75 25.38 -10.31 1.02
C ASP A 75 26.68 -10.69 0.30
N ASP A 76 27.72 -11.14 1.02
CA ASP A 76 29.01 -11.45 0.44
C ASP A 76 28.92 -12.61 -0.56
N LEU A 77 28.19 -13.68 -0.24
CA LEU A 77 27.96 -14.78 -1.19
C LEU A 77 27.41 -14.29 -2.51
N PHE A 78 26.43 -13.39 -2.47
CA PHE A 78 25.80 -12.86 -3.69
C PHE A 78 26.73 -11.96 -4.50
N ARG A 79 27.58 -11.19 -3.81
CA ARG A 79 28.62 -10.38 -4.47
C ARG A 79 29.66 -11.25 -5.14
N ASP A 80 30.14 -12.28 -4.45
CA ASP A 80 31.14 -13.21 -4.97
C ASP A 80 30.60 -13.98 -6.16
N LEU A 81 29.40 -14.54 -6.06
CA LEU A 81 28.75 -15.25 -7.17
C LEU A 81 28.52 -14.30 -8.35
N ASN A 82 28.08 -13.07 -8.10
CA ASN A 82 27.88 -12.10 -9.17
C ASN A 82 29.17 -11.70 -9.87
N ALA A 83 30.30 -11.69 -9.17
CA ALA A 83 31.61 -11.40 -9.73
C ALA A 83 32.21 -12.58 -10.51
N GLN A 84 31.96 -13.83 -10.08
CA GLN A 84 32.56 -15.04 -10.62
C GLN A 84 31.78 -15.65 -11.78
N LEU A 85 30.44 -15.56 -11.75
CA LEU A 85 29.59 -16.20 -12.76
C LEU A 85 29.61 -15.47 -14.09
N THR A 86 29.78 -16.25 -15.17
CA THR A 86 29.63 -15.76 -16.54
C THR A 86 28.16 -15.42 -16.86
N PRO A 87 27.88 -14.64 -17.91
CA PRO A 87 26.51 -14.39 -18.37
C PRO A 87 25.74 -15.68 -18.66
N GLU A 88 26.41 -16.70 -19.23
CA GLU A 88 25.83 -18.00 -19.57
C GLU A 88 25.43 -18.78 -18.31
N GLN A 89 26.28 -18.75 -17.29
CA GLN A 89 25.97 -19.38 -15.99
C GLN A 89 24.85 -18.65 -15.27
N LYS A 90 24.84 -17.33 -15.27
CA LYS A 90 23.73 -16.53 -14.73
C LYS A 90 22.39 -16.82 -15.40
N ALA A 91 22.40 -17.07 -16.73
CA ALA A 91 21.20 -17.42 -17.47
C ALA A 91 20.60 -18.79 -17.11
N LYS A 92 21.42 -19.70 -16.54
CA LYS A 92 20.96 -21.02 -16.06
C LYS A 92 20.34 -20.98 -14.68
N LEU A 93 20.54 -19.90 -13.91
CA LEU A 93 19.98 -19.81 -12.55
C LEU A 93 18.47 -19.77 -12.57
N PRO A 94 17.81 -20.45 -11.62
CA PRO A 94 16.37 -20.39 -11.49
C PRO A 94 15.92 -18.94 -11.29
N ARG A 95 14.99 -18.49 -12.12
CA ARG A 95 14.43 -17.15 -12.05
C ARG A 95 12.99 -17.19 -11.57
N TRP A 96 12.69 -16.37 -10.59
CA TRP A 96 11.34 -16.18 -10.07
C TRP A 96 10.87 -14.78 -10.46
N GLU A 97 9.80 -14.66 -11.22
CA GLU A 97 9.29 -13.38 -11.75
C GLU A 97 7.96 -12.95 -11.15
N THR A 98 7.53 -13.59 -10.09
CA THR A 98 6.31 -13.28 -9.39
C THR A 98 6.55 -13.11 -7.89
N GLU A 99 5.50 -12.82 -7.13
CA GLU A 99 5.60 -12.71 -5.68
C GLU A 99 5.94 -14.04 -5.02
N LEU A 100 6.77 -13.99 -3.97
CA LEU A 100 7.10 -15.14 -3.13
C LEU A 100 5.94 -15.41 -2.16
N VAL A 101 4.95 -16.15 -2.61
CA VAL A 101 3.77 -16.48 -1.82
C VAL A 101 4.11 -17.58 -0.80
N MET A 102 3.79 -17.32 0.47
CA MET A 102 3.90 -18.34 1.52
C MET A 102 2.88 -19.46 1.27
N GLN A 103 3.34 -20.70 1.29
CA GLN A 103 2.48 -21.87 1.02
C GLN A 103 2.05 -22.60 2.29
N ASN A 104 2.98 -22.79 3.24
CA ASN A 104 2.75 -23.65 4.40
C ASN A 104 2.73 -22.87 5.71
N HIS A 105 3.68 -21.96 5.93
CA HIS A 105 3.83 -21.23 7.16
C HIS A 105 3.36 -19.79 7.00
N GLY A 106 2.48 -19.34 7.90
CA GLY A 106 2.05 -17.95 7.94
C GLY A 106 1.10 -17.53 6.80
N VAL A 107 0.62 -18.43 5.95
CA VAL A 107 -0.30 -18.10 4.84
C VAL A 107 -1.57 -17.39 5.30
N GLY A 108 -2.05 -17.68 6.50
CA GLY A 108 -3.16 -16.95 7.13
C GLY A 108 -2.87 -15.47 7.37
N GLY A 109 -1.60 -15.06 7.38
CA GLY A 109 -1.18 -13.67 7.50
C GLY A 109 -1.66 -12.76 6.35
N TYR A 110 -1.97 -13.33 5.17
CA TYR A 110 -2.54 -12.53 4.06
C TYR A 110 -3.93 -11.97 4.36
N THR A 111 -4.71 -12.65 5.17
CA THR A 111 -6.12 -12.29 5.43
C THR A 111 -6.43 -11.98 6.89
N SER A 112 -5.59 -12.45 7.83
CA SER A 112 -5.78 -12.20 9.25
C SER A 112 -5.86 -10.72 9.57
N ARG A 113 -6.85 -10.34 10.40
CA ARG A 113 -7.08 -8.96 10.83
C ARG A 113 -7.12 -7.96 9.67
N ALA A 114 -7.97 -8.26 8.70
CA ALA A 114 -8.14 -7.50 7.46
C ALA A 114 -8.31 -5.98 7.67
N VAL A 115 -8.87 -5.55 8.80
CA VAL A 115 -9.01 -4.13 9.15
C VAL A 115 -7.66 -3.42 9.25
N GLY A 116 -6.63 -4.06 9.83
CA GLY A 116 -5.28 -3.50 9.91
C GLY A 116 -4.68 -3.29 8.51
N LYS A 117 -4.83 -4.28 7.63
CA LYS A 117 -4.38 -4.19 6.23
C LYS A 117 -5.07 -3.07 5.47
N ARG A 118 -6.39 -2.96 5.64
CA ARG A 118 -7.20 -1.88 5.04
C ARG A 118 -6.76 -0.51 5.53
N TRP A 119 -6.54 -0.34 6.83
CA TRP A 119 -6.15 0.95 7.40
C TRP A 119 -4.71 1.31 7.03
N ASN A 120 -3.81 0.33 6.99
CA ASN A 120 -2.46 0.56 6.49
C ASN A 120 -2.49 1.11 5.05
N ARG A 121 -3.27 0.48 4.17
CA ARG A 121 -3.44 0.96 2.79
C ARG A 121 -4.06 2.36 2.73
N ARG A 122 -5.06 2.64 3.57
CA ARG A 122 -5.67 3.97 3.67
C ARG A 122 -4.68 5.05 4.13
N CYS A 123 -3.82 4.73 5.10
CA CYS A 123 -2.73 5.65 5.50
C CYS A 123 -1.81 5.97 4.32
N GLN A 124 -1.38 4.96 3.55
CA GLN A 124 -0.53 5.18 2.37
C GLN A 124 -1.21 6.07 1.32
N GLU A 125 -2.48 5.81 1.02
CA GLU A 125 -3.24 6.61 0.05
C GLU A 125 -3.40 8.07 0.51
N LEU A 126 -3.77 8.28 1.77
CA LEU A 126 -3.91 9.62 2.35
C LEU A 126 -2.57 10.36 2.42
N ALA A 127 -1.50 9.66 2.78
CA ALA A 127 -0.17 10.24 2.83
C ALA A 127 0.28 10.74 1.45
N ASP A 128 0.18 9.91 0.40
CA ASP A 128 0.53 10.31 -0.97
C ASP A 128 -0.25 11.56 -1.42
N MET A 129 -1.56 11.57 -1.16
CA MET A 129 -2.40 12.73 -1.48
C MET A 129 -2.00 13.98 -0.67
N ALA A 130 -1.73 13.83 0.63
CA ALA A 130 -1.35 14.93 1.51
C ALA A 130 0.02 15.51 1.14
N GLU A 131 1.00 14.66 0.84
CA GLU A 131 2.33 15.12 0.42
C GLU A 131 2.25 15.90 -0.89
N ARG A 132 1.61 15.36 -1.91
CA ARG A 132 1.47 16.02 -3.22
C ARG A 132 0.75 17.36 -3.12
N SER A 133 -0.37 17.41 -2.42
CA SER A 133 -1.11 18.66 -2.23
C SER A 133 -0.36 19.65 -1.34
N GLY A 134 0.31 19.16 -0.28
CA GLY A 134 1.10 19.98 0.64
C GLY A 134 2.26 20.66 -0.05
N VAL A 135 3.02 19.97 -0.89
CA VAL A 135 4.11 20.55 -1.69
C VAL A 135 3.59 21.63 -2.64
N VAL A 136 2.44 21.38 -3.30
CA VAL A 136 1.84 22.40 -4.19
C VAL A 136 1.39 23.63 -3.40
N ALA A 137 0.73 23.44 -2.26
CA ALA A 137 0.27 24.54 -1.41
C ALA A 137 1.44 25.39 -0.87
N ASP A 138 2.51 24.74 -0.44
CA ASP A 138 3.73 25.40 0.03
C ASP A 138 4.42 26.20 -1.09
N TYR A 139 4.57 25.59 -2.26
CA TYR A 139 5.13 26.25 -3.45
C TYR A 139 4.32 27.50 -3.87
N LEU A 140 3.01 27.43 -3.78
CA LEU A 140 2.12 28.56 -4.09
C LEU A 140 2.01 29.57 -2.93
N GLY A 141 2.59 29.29 -1.78
CA GLY A 141 2.53 30.14 -0.59
C GLY A 141 1.16 30.23 0.05
N THR A 142 0.28 29.22 -0.19
CA THR A 142 -1.09 29.21 0.35
C THR A 142 -1.21 28.47 1.67
N ALA A 143 -0.34 27.48 1.91
CA ALA A 143 -0.21 26.77 3.19
C ALA A 143 1.22 26.26 3.33
N HIS A 144 1.71 26.15 4.57
CA HIS A 144 3.02 25.58 4.85
C HIS A 144 2.97 24.04 4.87
N TYR A 145 3.97 23.40 4.25
CA TYR A 145 4.12 21.94 4.32
C TYR A 145 4.63 21.50 5.70
N ASN A 146 3.75 20.87 6.47
CA ASN A 146 4.05 20.45 7.83
C ASN A 146 4.82 19.11 7.85
N LYS A 147 6.14 19.20 7.62
CA LYS A 147 7.02 18.03 7.57
C LYS A 147 6.99 17.20 8.84
N GLU A 148 6.94 17.83 10.01
CA GLU A 148 6.96 17.13 11.31
C GLU A 148 5.70 16.28 11.52
N ALA A 149 4.53 16.83 11.19
CA ALA A 149 3.27 16.09 11.25
C ALA A 149 3.26 14.92 10.26
N MET A 150 3.73 15.14 9.03
CA MET A 150 3.84 14.09 8.01
C MET A 150 4.76 12.96 8.45
N GLU A 151 5.97 13.28 8.96
CA GLU A 151 6.91 12.28 9.48
C GLU A 151 6.34 11.48 10.66
N LEU A 152 5.66 12.14 11.60
CA LEU A 152 5.05 11.48 12.74
C LEU A 152 3.98 10.47 12.30
N ASN A 153 3.14 10.85 11.35
CA ASN A 153 2.09 9.97 10.84
C ASN A 153 2.67 8.81 10.01
N TRP A 154 3.72 9.04 9.25
CA TRP A 154 4.48 7.99 8.58
C TRP A 154 5.13 7.02 9.59
N LYS A 155 5.77 7.52 10.63
CA LYS A 155 6.36 6.67 11.69
C LYS A 155 5.32 5.77 12.33
N ARG A 156 4.11 6.29 12.62
CA ARG A 156 2.98 5.49 13.12
C ARG A 156 2.58 4.41 12.12
N THR A 157 2.43 4.75 10.86
CA THR A 157 2.02 3.81 9.81
C THR A 157 3.04 2.70 9.61
N ILE A 158 4.32 3.06 9.48
CA ILE A 158 5.43 2.12 9.21
C ILE A 158 5.68 1.20 10.40
N ALA A 159 5.57 1.70 11.64
CA ALA A 159 5.74 0.89 12.83
C ALA A 159 4.80 -0.33 12.86
N HIS A 160 3.60 -0.20 12.28
CA HIS A 160 2.61 -1.26 12.21
C HIS A 160 2.70 -2.14 10.95
N GLN A 161 3.71 -1.93 10.10
CA GLN A 161 4.12 -2.86 9.03
C GLN A 161 5.05 -3.96 9.54
N PHE A 162 5.36 -3.96 10.85
CA PHE A 162 6.13 -5.01 11.49
C PHE A 162 5.54 -6.40 11.22
N HIS A 163 6.43 -7.40 11.06
CA HIS A 163 6.09 -8.73 10.56
C HIS A 163 5.04 -9.52 11.35
N ASP A 164 4.74 -9.13 12.59
CA ASP A 164 3.67 -9.73 13.40
C ASP A 164 2.44 -8.82 13.54
N ASP A 165 2.54 -7.54 13.23
CA ASP A 165 1.41 -6.62 13.34
C ASP A 165 0.56 -6.65 12.07
N LEU A 166 1.10 -6.23 10.93
CA LEU A 166 0.38 -6.23 9.66
C LEU A 166 -0.13 -7.62 9.24
N PRO A 167 0.64 -8.72 9.39
CA PRO A 167 0.15 -10.07 9.11
C PRO A 167 -0.96 -10.56 10.06
N GLY A 168 -1.09 -9.96 11.25
CA GLY A 168 -2.14 -10.35 12.19
C GLY A 168 -1.73 -11.47 13.15
N THR A 169 -0.44 -11.76 13.29
CA THR A 169 0.11 -12.85 14.11
C THR A 169 0.53 -12.43 15.51
N SER A 170 0.44 -11.15 15.85
CA SER A 170 0.74 -10.62 17.16
C SER A 170 -0.35 -10.92 18.21
N VAL A 171 -0.06 -10.66 19.48
CA VAL A 171 -1.03 -10.83 20.57
C VAL A 171 -2.16 -9.80 20.48
N GLN A 172 -3.36 -10.18 20.91
CA GLN A 172 -4.55 -9.32 20.78
C GLN A 172 -4.37 -7.91 21.36
N ARG A 173 -3.61 -7.77 22.45
CA ARG A 173 -3.36 -6.47 23.09
C ARG A 173 -2.61 -5.49 22.17
N ALA A 174 -1.72 -5.98 21.30
CA ALA A 174 -0.98 -5.15 20.36
C ALA A 174 -1.92 -4.39 19.40
N TYR A 175 -2.99 -5.04 18.94
CA TYR A 175 -3.91 -4.45 17.96
C TYR A 175 -4.73 -3.28 18.47
N ARG A 176 -4.95 -3.17 19.81
CA ARG A 176 -5.59 -1.99 20.39
C ARG A 176 -4.74 -0.74 20.13
N ARG A 177 -3.42 -0.89 20.22
CA ARG A 177 -2.48 0.19 19.93
C ARG A 177 -2.40 0.46 18.43
N SER A 178 -2.19 -0.59 17.62
CA SER A 178 -2.09 -0.46 16.17
C SER A 178 -3.31 0.26 15.57
N TRP A 179 -4.50 -0.11 16.00
CA TRP A 179 -5.73 0.51 15.51
C TRP A 179 -5.87 1.97 15.92
N ASN A 180 -5.47 2.31 17.15
CA ASN A 180 -5.42 3.70 17.58
C ASN A 180 -4.42 4.51 16.75
N ASP A 181 -3.22 3.99 16.55
CA ASP A 181 -2.17 4.68 15.82
C ASP A 181 -2.52 4.85 14.33
N TYR A 182 -3.15 3.85 13.70
CA TYR A 182 -3.72 4.01 12.35
C TYR A 182 -4.81 5.08 12.30
N GLY A 183 -5.71 5.13 13.28
CA GLY A 183 -6.73 6.18 13.38
C GLY A 183 -6.11 7.56 13.49
N MET A 184 -5.10 7.72 14.34
CA MET A 184 -4.36 8.97 14.48
C MET A 184 -3.63 9.37 13.19
N ALA A 185 -2.96 8.41 12.53
CA ALA A 185 -2.25 8.66 11.28
C ALA A 185 -3.22 9.06 10.15
N MET A 186 -4.32 8.35 9.99
CA MET A 186 -5.35 8.69 8.98
C MET A 186 -5.91 10.09 9.20
N ASN A 187 -6.26 10.44 10.45
CA ASN A 187 -6.77 11.77 10.77
C ASN A 187 -5.71 12.86 10.52
N GLY A 188 -4.44 12.59 10.86
CA GLY A 188 -3.35 13.51 10.61
C GLY A 188 -3.13 13.75 9.12
N PHE A 189 -3.01 12.71 8.32
CA PHE A 189 -2.88 12.84 6.87
C PHE A 189 -4.10 13.51 6.22
N ALA A 190 -5.31 13.16 6.65
CA ALA A 190 -6.55 13.79 6.15
C ALA A 190 -6.62 15.28 6.50
N GLY A 191 -6.16 15.66 7.69
CA GLY A 191 -6.06 17.07 8.11
C GLY A 191 -5.13 17.86 7.19
N GLU A 192 -3.90 17.37 6.98
CA GLU A 192 -2.92 18.01 6.09
C GLU A 192 -3.44 18.09 4.65
N LEU A 193 -4.05 17.01 4.13
CA LEU A 193 -4.68 17.00 2.81
C LEU A 193 -5.78 18.06 2.69
N THR A 194 -6.69 18.13 3.67
CA THR A 194 -7.81 19.07 3.66
C THR A 194 -7.32 20.51 3.68
N GLN A 195 -6.32 20.81 4.51
CA GLN A 195 -5.73 22.14 4.58
C GLN A 195 -5.05 22.51 3.26
N ALA A 196 -4.20 21.65 2.73
CA ALA A 196 -3.45 21.92 1.52
C ALA A 196 -4.37 22.04 0.29
N ALA A 197 -5.22 21.06 0.04
CA ALA A 197 -6.13 21.07 -1.10
C ALA A 197 -7.15 22.22 -1.00
N GLY A 198 -7.65 22.51 0.20
CA GLY A 198 -8.56 23.64 0.44
C GLY A 198 -7.91 24.99 0.19
N SER A 199 -6.66 25.19 0.64
CA SER A 199 -5.93 26.45 0.42
C SER A 199 -5.64 26.71 -1.07
N VAL A 200 -5.24 25.68 -1.82
CA VAL A 200 -5.07 25.80 -3.28
C VAL A 200 -6.41 26.00 -3.98
N GLY A 201 -7.45 25.27 -3.54
CA GLY A 201 -8.81 25.42 -4.07
C GLY A 201 -9.36 26.83 -3.94
N SER A 202 -9.00 27.56 -2.90
CA SER A 202 -9.42 28.96 -2.68
C SER A 202 -8.86 29.96 -3.71
N LEU A 203 -7.78 29.61 -4.40
CA LEU A 203 -7.21 30.42 -5.49
C LEU A 203 -7.93 30.26 -6.82
N LEU A 204 -8.78 29.24 -6.94
CA LEU A 204 -9.42 28.91 -8.20
C LEU A 204 -10.55 29.91 -8.51
N LYS A 205 -10.65 30.24 -9.80
CA LYS A 205 -11.70 31.12 -10.30
C LYS A 205 -13.05 30.43 -10.22
N THR A 206 -14.01 31.03 -9.53
CA THR A 206 -15.35 30.50 -9.29
C THR A 206 -16.49 31.42 -9.73
N ASP A 207 -16.17 32.61 -10.25
CA ASP A 207 -17.10 33.66 -10.67
C ASP A 207 -18.03 33.26 -11.84
N PHE A 208 -17.68 32.18 -12.56
CA PHE A 208 -18.54 31.65 -13.61
C PHE A 208 -19.66 30.73 -13.06
N CYS A 209 -19.61 30.34 -11.79
CA CYS A 209 -20.62 29.49 -11.17
C CYS A 209 -21.87 30.30 -10.82
N ALA A 210 -23.04 29.84 -11.27
CA ALA A 210 -24.32 30.42 -10.90
C ALA A 210 -24.93 29.80 -9.63
N GLY A 211 -24.41 28.66 -9.20
CA GLY A 211 -24.79 27.93 -7.99
C GLY A 211 -23.62 27.88 -7.00
N THR A 212 -23.49 26.75 -6.32
CA THR A 212 -22.38 26.49 -5.37
C THR A 212 -21.17 25.95 -6.10
N PRO A 213 -20.02 26.62 -6.08
CA PRO A 213 -18.80 26.08 -6.65
C PRO A 213 -18.28 24.92 -5.81
N VAL A 214 -17.97 23.81 -6.46
CA VAL A 214 -17.38 22.61 -5.85
C VAL A 214 -16.05 22.32 -6.54
N THR A 215 -14.97 22.39 -5.78
CA THR A 215 -13.64 22.05 -6.28
C THR A 215 -13.35 20.58 -6.09
N VAL A 216 -12.97 19.88 -7.15
CA VAL A 216 -12.55 18.49 -7.12
C VAL A 216 -11.05 18.40 -7.43
N PHE A 217 -10.32 17.73 -6.57
CA PHE A 217 -8.88 17.51 -6.69
C PHE A 217 -8.56 16.08 -7.14
N ASN A 218 -7.62 15.93 -8.06
CA ASN A 218 -7.04 14.66 -8.48
C ASN A 218 -5.55 14.63 -8.19
N SER A 219 -5.13 13.79 -7.25
CA SER A 219 -3.72 13.62 -6.86
C SER A 219 -2.93 12.67 -7.78
N LEU A 220 -3.57 12.01 -8.74
CA LEU A 220 -2.94 11.04 -9.63
C LEU A 220 -2.30 11.71 -10.85
N GLU A 221 -1.25 11.09 -11.37
CA GLU A 221 -0.50 11.55 -12.56
C GLU A 221 -1.25 11.34 -13.89
N VAL A 222 -2.46 10.81 -13.83
CA VAL A 222 -3.33 10.59 -14.99
C VAL A 222 -4.64 11.34 -14.81
N ALA A 223 -5.21 11.84 -15.90
CA ALA A 223 -6.55 12.41 -15.87
C ALA A 223 -7.55 11.33 -15.44
N ARG A 224 -8.50 11.70 -14.60
CA ARG A 224 -9.45 10.77 -14.00
C ARG A 224 -10.89 11.21 -14.26
N THR A 225 -11.74 10.27 -14.61
CA THR A 225 -13.18 10.44 -14.64
C THR A 225 -13.80 9.45 -13.66
N ASP A 226 -14.45 9.98 -12.61
CA ASP A 226 -14.99 9.15 -11.54
C ASP A 226 -16.23 9.79 -10.89
N ALA A 227 -16.94 9.00 -10.08
CA ALA A 227 -18.03 9.49 -9.27
C ALA A 227 -17.48 10.23 -8.04
N VAL A 228 -17.97 11.44 -7.83
CA VAL A 228 -17.68 12.27 -6.65
C VAL A 228 -18.95 12.35 -5.81
N THR A 229 -18.77 12.13 -4.52
CA THR A 229 -19.84 12.23 -3.52
C THR A 229 -19.64 13.46 -2.66
N LEU A 230 -20.71 14.24 -2.50
CA LEU A 230 -20.75 15.46 -1.70
C LEU A 230 -21.95 15.45 -0.77
N GLU A 231 -21.74 15.64 0.52
CA GLU A 231 -22.83 15.89 1.45
C GLU A 231 -23.45 17.27 1.20
N LEU A 232 -24.78 17.31 1.16
CA LEU A 232 -25.56 18.54 0.96
C LEU A 232 -26.36 18.84 2.25
N PRO A 233 -25.76 19.50 3.25
CA PRO A 233 -26.51 19.92 4.42
C PRO A 233 -27.55 20.98 4.01
N HIS A 234 -28.81 20.78 4.43
CA HIS A 234 -29.90 21.73 4.18
C HIS A 234 -30.16 22.07 2.68
N TRP A 235 -30.05 21.07 1.80
CA TRP A 235 -30.26 21.29 0.37
C TRP A 235 -31.70 21.71 0.06
N PRO A 236 -31.93 22.88 -0.59
CA PRO A 236 -33.28 23.51 -0.65
C PRO A 236 -34.22 22.87 -1.66
N LYS A 237 -33.74 22.08 -2.62
CA LYS A 237 -34.50 21.51 -3.72
C LYS A 237 -34.44 19.99 -3.77
N ALA A 238 -35.39 19.36 -4.46
CA ALA A 238 -35.41 17.91 -4.60
C ALA A 238 -34.20 17.33 -5.33
N CYS A 239 -33.67 18.07 -6.29
CA CYS A 239 -32.57 17.65 -7.15
C CYS A 239 -31.43 18.67 -7.16
N ALA A 240 -30.33 18.29 -7.77
CA ALA A 240 -29.24 19.17 -8.15
C ALA A 240 -28.83 18.88 -9.59
N ARG A 241 -28.46 19.92 -10.30
CA ARG A 241 -27.82 19.83 -11.62
C ARG A 241 -26.39 20.34 -11.52
N VAL A 242 -25.47 19.60 -12.08
CA VAL A 242 -24.04 19.88 -11.99
C VAL A 242 -23.48 20.19 -13.36
N TYR A 243 -22.66 21.24 -13.43
CA TYR A 243 -22.04 21.68 -14.68
C TYR A 243 -20.52 21.66 -14.55
N ASP A 244 -19.85 21.19 -15.59
CA ASP A 244 -18.39 21.15 -15.68
C ASP A 244 -17.80 22.58 -15.88
N PRO A 245 -16.45 22.74 -15.82
CA PRO A 245 -15.80 24.03 -16.05
C PRO A 245 -16.08 24.69 -17.41
N LYS A 246 -16.65 23.93 -18.36
CA LYS A 246 -17.06 24.43 -19.69
C LYS A 246 -18.56 24.73 -19.77
N GLY A 247 -19.27 24.67 -18.64
CA GLY A 247 -20.69 24.91 -18.57
C GLY A 247 -21.58 23.77 -19.13
N ARG A 248 -21.04 22.61 -19.36
CA ARG A 248 -21.80 21.42 -19.82
C ARG A 248 -22.33 20.65 -18.62
N GLU A 249 -23.58 20.26 -18.67
CA GLU A 249 -24.17 19.41 -17.64
C GLU A 249 -23.45 18.05 -17.55
N VAL A 250 -23.18 17.57 -16.34
CA VAL A 250 -22.65 16.24 -16.08
C VAL A 250 -23.68 15.37 -15.36
N LYS A 251 -23.55 14.06 -15.45
CA LYS A 251 -24.46 13.13 -14.77
C LYS A 251 -24.41 13.37 -13.27
N SER A 252 -25.58 13.53 -12.66
CA SER A 252 -25.71 13.78 -11.23
C SER A 252 -27.01 13.18 -10.70
N GLN A 253 -26.98 12.82 -9.41
CA GLN A 253 -28.12 12.28 -8.66
C GLN A 253 -28.04 12.78 -7.22
N VAL A 254 -29.20 13.11 -6.64
CA VAL A 254 -29.33 13.43 -5.22
C VAL A 254 -30.02 12.26 -4.52
N ASN A 255 -29.35 11.69 -3.52
CA ASN A 255 -29.91 10.70 -2.61
C ASN A 255 -30.37 11.44 -1.34
N ARG A 256 -31.59 11.18 -0.89
CA ARG A 256 -32.12 11.74 0.36
C ARG A 256 -32.30 10.65 1.39
N TYR A 257 -31.95 10.95 2.61
CA TYR A 257 -32.05 10.04 3.75
C TYR A 257 -33.14 10.49 4.72
N GLU A 258 -33.68 9.54 5.47
CA GLU A 258 -34.77 9.79 6.43
C GLU A 258 -34.38 10.77 7.54
N ASN A 259 -33.10 10.88 7.85
CA ASN A 259 -32.56 11.84 8.83
C ASN A 259 -32.52 13.29 8.31
N GLY A 260 -33.01 13.57 7.11
CA GLY A 260 -33.04 14.90 6.49
C GLY A 260 -31.73 15.31 5.79
N THR A 261 -30.70 14.48 5.81
CA THR A 261 -29.50 14.73 5.02
C THR A 261 -29.70 14.39 3.55
N ALA A 262 -28.96 15.03 2.68
CA ALA A 262 -28.91 14.71 1.26
C ALA A 262 -27.45 14.51 0.82
N GLU A 263 -27.25 13.66 -0.15
CA GLU A 263 -25.96 13.36 -0.78
C GLU A 263 -26.07 13.58 -2.28
N LEU A 264 -25.18 14.37 -2.84
CA LEU A 264 -25.04 14.53 -4.27
C LEU A 264 -23.94 13.59 -4.77
N VAL A 265 -24.26 12.76 -5.74
CA VAL A 265 -23.28 12.00 -6.52
C VAL A 265 -23.22 12.54 -7.93
N PHE A 266 -22.06 12.88 -8.45
CA PHE A 266 -21.89 13.34 -9.82
C PHE A 266 -20.62 12.82 -10.46
N VAL A 267 -20.58 12.78 -11.79
CA VAL A 267 -19.40 12.34 -12.54
C VAL A 267 -18.50 13.53 -12.80
N ALA A 268 -17.30 13.49 -12.22
CA ALA A 268 -16.27 14.51 -12.42
C ALA A 268 -15.14 13.98 -13.32
N THR A 269 -14.66 14.82 -14.22
CA THR A 269 -13.42 14.63 -14.98
C THR A 269 -12.42 15.68 -14.53
N VAL A 270 -11.28 15.23 -13.98
CA VAL A 270 -10.25 16.09 -13.39
C VAL A 270 -8.91 15.79 -14.06
N PRO A 271 -8.14 16.81 -14.46
CA PRO A 271 -6.83 16.59 -15.06
C PRO A 271 -5.86 15.92 -14.08
N ALA A 272 -4.76 15.38 -14.62
CA ALA A 272 -3.67 14.83 -13.82
C ALA A 272 -3.11 15.90 -12.87
N LEU A 273 -2.86 15.52 -11.61
CA LEU A 273 -2.29 16.40 -10.56
C LEU A 273 -2.97 17.78 -10.50
N GLY A 274 -4.28 17.83 -10.66
CA GLY A 274 -4.99 19.07 -10.88
C GLY A 274 -6.34 19.17 -10.22
N PHE A 275 -7.00 20.29 -10.50
CA PHE A 275 -8.30 20.66 -9.97
C PHE A 275 -9.30 20.89 -11.08
N ALA A 276 -10.58 20.71 -10.77
CA ALA A 276 -11.69 21.15 -11.61
C ALA A 276 -12.79 21.76 -10.73
N VAL A 277 -13.36 22.89 -11.15
CA VAL A 277 -14.44 23.56 -10.44
C VAL A 277 -15.75 23.20 -11.10
N TYR A 278 -16.67 22.62 -10.34
CA TYR A 278 -18.02 22.25 -10.77
C TYR A 278 -19.03 23.22 -10.18
N ASP A 279 -20.01 23.60 -10.98
CA ASP A 279 -21.11 24.48 -10.57
C ASP A 279 -22.34 23.62 -10.21
N VAL A 280 -22.66 23.54 -8.93
CA VAL A 280 -23.77 22.75 -8.37
C VAL A 280 -24.98 23.66 -8.16
N ARG A 281 -26.05 23.44 -8.93
CA ARG A 281 -27.25 24.27 -8.90
C ARG A 281 -28.43 23.52 -8.29
N PRO A 282 -29.15 24.11 -7.32
CA PRO A 282 -30.43 23.56 -6.88
C PRO A 282 -31.44 23.48 -8.02
N SER A 283 -32.20 22.37 -8.10
CA SER A 283 -33.13 22.11 -9.18
C SER A 283 -34.34 21.32 -8.69
N ASP A 284 -35.52 21.63 -9.22
CA ASP A 284 -36.71 20.81 -9.04
C ASP A 284 -36.80 19.68 -10.09
N VAL A 285 -35.92 19.73 -11.09
CA VAL A 285 -35.88 18.77 -12.19
C VAL A 285 -34.53 17.99 -12.11
N PRO A 286 -34.56 16.66 -12.21
CA PRO A 286 -33.34 15.86 -12.16
C PRO A 286 -32.44 16.12 -13.37
N CYS A 287 -31.22 15.63 -13.29
CA CYS A 287 -30.25 15.66 -14.37
C CYS A 287 -30.85 15.11 -15.67
N ARG A 288 -30.61 15.80 -16.78
CA ARG A 288 -31.16 15.43 -18.11
C ARG A 288 -30.36 14.30 -18.77
N LEU A 289 -29.12 14.09 -18.33
CA LEU A 289 -28.26 13.07 -18.91
C LEU A 289 -28.61 11.69 -18.34
N ARG A 290 -28.98 10.79 -19.23
CA ARG A 290 -29.26 9.42 -18.84
C ARG A 290 -28.03 8.54 -18.86
N GLY A 291 -27.96 7.58 -17.91
CA GLY A 291 -26.98 6.49 -17.91
C GLY A 291 -27.39 5.35 -18.84
N SER A 292 -26.51 4.37 -18.97
CA SER A 292 -26.82 3.09 -19.62
C SER A 292 -27.53 2.09 -18.68
N LEU A 293 -27.71 2.46 -17.40
CA LEU A 293 -28.38 1.63 -16.42
C LEU A 293 -29.90 1.69 -16.67
N SER A 294 -30.51 0.52 -16.84
CA SER A 294 -31.95 0.33 -16.86
C SER A 294 -32.37 -0.57 -15.71
N ILE A 295 -33.57 -0.33 -15.19
CA ILE A 295 -34.20 -1.16 -14.15
C ILE A 295 -35.43 -1.78 -14.79
N SER A 296 -35.49 -3.11 -14.82
CA SER A 296 -36.59 -3.88 -15.33
C SER A 296 -37.24 -4.70 -14.20
N GLY A 297 -38.43 -4.26 -13.78
CA GLY A 297 -39.12 -4.85 -12.63
C GLY A 297 -38.46 -4.53 -11.28
N GLU A 298 -38.87 -5.25 -10.25
CA GLU A 298 -38.40 -5.01 -8.87
C GLU A 298 -37.02 -5.60 -8.59
N ASN A 299 -36.58 -6.59 -9.37
CA ASN A 299 -35.45 -7.45 -9.03
C ASN A 299 -34.30 -7.43 -10.05
N GLN A 300 -34.40 -6.64 -11.13
CA GLN A 300 -33.36 -6.64 -12.16
C GLN A 300 -32.90 -5.24 -12.52
N MET A 301 -31.59 -5.09 -12.54
CA MET A 301 -30.93 -3.92 -13.13
C MET A 301 -29.88 -4.36 -14.15
N GLU A 302 -29.73 -3.61 -15.22
CA GLU A 302 -28.76 -3.94 -16.26
C GLU A 302 -28.11 -2.70 -16.87
N ASN A 303 -26.89 -2.88 -17.36
CA ASN A 303 -26.20 -1.92 -18.20
C ASN A 303 -25.51 -2.65 -19.36
N GLN A 304 -24.72 -1.96 -20.16
CA GLN A 304 -23.99 -2.55 -21.30
C GLN A 304 -23.03 -3.69 -20.93
N LYS A 305 -22.67 -3.86 -19.65
CA LYS A 305 -21.67 -4.82 -19.18
C LYS A 305 -22.23 -5.89 -18.25
N TYR A 306 -23.26 -5.56 -17.47
CA TYR A 306 -23.74 -6.42 -16.39
C TYR A 306 -25.27 -6.47 -16.33
N ILE A 307 -25.78 -7.63 -15.98
CA ILE A 307 -27.16 -7.86 -15.55
C ILE A 307 -27.09 -8.36 -14.11
N VAL A 308 -27.74 -7.63 -13.20
CA VAL A 308 -27.83 -7.99 -11.79
C VAL A 308 -29.28 -8.38 -11.51
N ARG A 309 -29.48 -9.56 -10.95
CA ARG A 309 -30.78 -10.06 -10.50
C ARG A 309 -30.71 -10.32 -9.00
N LEU A 310 -31.71 -9.84 -8.28
CA LEU A 310 -31.87 -10.07 -6.85
C LEU A 310 -32.86 -11.24 -6.69
N ASN A 311 -32.50 -12.24 -5.90
CA ASN A 311 -33.36 -13.38 -5.57
C ASN A 311 -34.14 -13.11 -4.30
#